data_19acc2e33979547ad6c9e45bc701276f
#
_entry.id   19acc2e33979547ad6c9e45bc701276f
#
_cell.length_a   1.000
_cell.length_b   1.000
_cell.length_c   1.000
_cell.angle_alpha   90.00
_cell.angle_beta   90.00
_cell.angle_gamma   90.00
#
_symmetry.space_group_name_H-M   'P 1'
#
loop_
_entity.id
_entity.type
_entity.pdbx_description
1 polymer ?
#
loop_
_entity_poly.entity_id
_entity_poly.type
_entity_poly.pdbx_seq_one_letter_code
_entity_poly.pdbx_strand_id
1 'polypeptide(L)'
;MTVATSRRNFLKMTGGALGAASLPFLKVLPAQAASGDVIVAVTGQTINSLDLHRKGTNRASYQVAVNCYDRLVSFGTKEAPGGGLSYDYSKIEPELAESWSVADDGLKLTFKLKKNATFWDGTKVTAEDVKWSFDRAVSVGGFPSVQMKAGGLVKPEQFEAVDDETLSRIWPCRSLLSLTQKWP
;
A
#
# COMPACT_ATOMS: atom_id res chain seq x y z
N MET A 1 3.36 40.36 21.24
CA MET A 1 3.24 39.10 21.99
C MET A 1 2.10 38.31 21.40
N THR A 2 2.41 37.37 20.51
CA THR A 2 1.40 36.51 19.85
C THR A 2 1.27 35.24 20.66
N VAL A 3 0.14 35.10 21.35
CA VAL A 3 -0.15 33.86 22.11
C VAL A 3 -0.60 32.80 21.14
N ALA A 4 0.23 31.79 20.92
CA ALA A 4 -0.12 30.61 20.13
C ALA A 4 -1.15 29.76 20.89
N THR A 5 -2.41 29.86 20.47
CA THR A 5 -3.50 29.08 21.06
C THR A 5 -3.43 27.65 20.51
N SER A 6 -3.13 26.66 21.39
CA SER A 6 -3.12 25.26 21.06
C SER A 6 -4.52 24.78 20.63
N ARG A 7 -4.60 23.88 19.63
CA ARG A 7 -5.87 23.26 19.16
C ARG A 7 -6.71 22.68 20.30
N ARG A 8 -6.07 22.23 21.37
CA ARG A 8 -6.73 21.68 22.57
C ARG A 8 -7.43 22.77 23.39
N ASN A 9 -6.91 24.02 23.39
CA ASN A 9 -7.53 25.15 24.07
C ASN A 9 -8.65 25.78 23.27
N PHE A 10 -8.59 25.73 21.92
CA PHE A 10 -9.67 26.16 21.04
C PHE A 10 -10.94 25.31 21.28
N LEU A 11 -10.80 23.98 21.39
CA LEU A 11 -11.94 23.08 21.68
C LEU A 11 -12.56 23.30 23.08
N LYS A 12 -11.78 23.79 24.05
CA LYS A 12 -12.30 24.12 25.37
C LYS A 12 -13.03 25.45 25.43
N MET A 13 -12.66 26.41 24.57
CA MET A 13 -13.30 27.73 24.51
C MET A 13 -14.62 27.72 23.72
N THR A 14 -14.80 26.83 22.77
CA THR A 14 -16.05 26.70 22.01
C THR A 14 -17.14 25.88 22.72
N GLY A 15 -16.81 25.13 23.76
CA GLY A 15 -17.74 24.33 24.55
C GLY A 15 -18.61 25.11 25.55
N GLY A 16 -18.35 26.42 25.75
CA GLY A 16 -18.97 27.18 26.84
C GLY A 16 -20.03 28.22 26.45
N ALA A 17 -20.35 28.43 25.18
CA ALA A 17 -21.17 29.57 24.75
C ALA A 17 -22.19 29.31 23.65
N LEU A 18 -22.64 28.07 23.43
CA LEU A 18 -23.81 27.81 22.59
C LEU A 18 -24.95 27.36 23.50
N GLY A 19 -25.77 28.35 23.89
CA GLY A 19 -27.01 28.13 24.55
C GLY A 19 -27.90 27.16 23.78
N ALA A 20 -28.59 26.30 24.50
CA ALA A 20 -29.45 25.25 24.00
C ALA A 20 -30.50 25.73 23.01
N ALA A 21 -30.14 25.82 21.73
CA ALA A 21 -31.07 25.73 20.62
C ALA A 21 -31.27 24.25 20.35
N SER A 22 -32.38 23.71 20.84
CA SER A 22 -32.83 22.34 20.61
C SER A 22 -33.03 22.10 19.12
N LEU A 23 -32.00 21.55 18.46
CA LEU A 23 -32.17 20.90 17.17
C LEU A 23 -32.64 19.46 17.43
N PRO A 24 -33.91 19.12 17.10
CA PRO A 24 -34.52 17.87 17.56
C PRO A 24 -34.04 16.61 16.85
N PHE A 25 -33.00 16.67 16.03
CA PHE A 25 -32.59 15.54 15.18
C PHE A 25 -31.11 15.15 15.20
N LEU A 26 -30.25 15.80 15.97
CA LEU A 26 -28.89 15.30 16.16
C LEU A 26 -28.83 14.49 17.46
N LYS A 27 -29.23 13.22 17.41
CA LYS A 27 -28.76 12.24 18.40
C LYS A 27 -27.26 12.06 18.13
N VAL A 28 -26.42 12.82 18.83
CA VAL A 28 -25.01 12.47 18.97
C VAL A 28 -24.98 11.19 19.79
N LEU A 29 -24.95 10.06 19.10
CA LEU A 29 -24.67 8.79 19.75
C LEU A 29 -23.27 8.91 20.34
N PRO A 30 -23.08 8.62 21.65
CA PRO A 30 -21.74 8.56 22.22
C PRO A 30 -20.96 7.53 21.40
N ALA A 31 -19.78 7.92 20.89
CA ALA A 31 -18.86 6.97 20.31
C ALA A 31 -18.49 5.98 21.41
N GLN A 32 -19.14 4.84 21.42
CA GLN A 32 -18.72 3.72 22.27
C GLN A 32 -17.36 3.30 21.73
N ALA A 33 -16.32 3.54 22.52
CA ALA A 33 -15.02 2.94 22.28
C ALA A 33 -15.26 1.42 22.24
N ALA A 34 -15.08 0.82 21.09
CA ALA A 34 -15.10 -0.64 20.97
C ALA A 34 -14.09 -1.21 21.96
N SER A 35 -14.41 -2.31 22.60
CA SER A 35 -13.48 -3.12 23.39
C SER A 35 -12.18 -3.27 22.60
N GLY A 36 -11.02 -3.12 23.22
CA GLY A 36 -9.70 -2.80 22.68
C GLY A 36 -9.16 -3.53 21.42
N ASP A 37 -9.97 -4.42 20.81
CA ASP A 37 -9.56 -5.27 19.67
C ASP A 37 -10.13 -4.80 18.32
N VAL A 38 -10.90 -3.71 18.28
CA VAL A 38 -11.54 -3.22 17.05
C VAL A 38 -11.07 -1.81 16.73
N ILE A 39 -10.47 -1.65 15.55
CA ILE A 39 -10.14 -0.34 14.97
C ILE A 39 -11.29 0.09 14.05
N VAL A 40 -11.93 1.22 14.35
CA VAL A 40 -12.96 1.81 13.50
C VAL A 40 -12.31 2.92 12.66
N ALA A 41 -12.22 2.70 11.34
CA ALA A 41 -11.77 3.69 10.39
C ALA A 41 -12.96 4.33 9.67
N VAL A 42 -13.09 5.65 9.72
CA VAL A 42 -14.12 6.40 8.99
C VAL A 42 -13.49 6.99 7.73
N THR A 43 -14.06 6.66 6.58
CA THR A 43 -13.61 7.17 5.28
C THR A 43 -14.69 8.02 4.63
N GLY A 44 -14.31 9.03 3.85
CA GLY A 44 -15.25 9.89 3.09
C GLY A 44 -15.86 9.22 1.87
N GLN A 45 -15.46 7.99 1.55
CA GLN A 45 -15.93 7.23 0.39
C GLN A 45 -16.12 5.76 0.75
N THR A 46 -17.12 5.14 0.16
CA THR A 46 -17.32 3.69 0.24
C THR A 46 -16.36 2.98 -0.73
N ILE A 47 -15.84 1.82 -0.34
CA ILE A 47 -15.08 0.94 -1.24
C ILE A 47 -15.98 0.53 -2.41
N ASN A 48 -15.46 0.60 -3.64
CA ASN A 48 -16.21 0.23 -4.84
C ASN A 48 -15.71 -1.05 -5.52
N SER A 49 -14.56 -1.56 -5.12
CA SER A 49 -13.99 -2.81 -5.61
C SER A 49 -12.86 -3.27 -4.71
N LEU A 50 -12.69 -4.57 -4.55
CA LEU A 50 -11.47 -5.19 -4.01
C LEU A 50 -10.48 -5.58 -5.11
N ASP A 51 -10.89 -5.49 -6.38
CA ASP A 51 -10.00 -5.69 -7.52
C ASP A 51 -9.21 -4.41 -7.81
N LEU A 52 -7.95 -4.40 -7.38
CA LEU A 52 -7.04 -3.26 -7.53
C LEU A 52 -6.64 -2.98 -8.98
N HIS A 53 -6.68 -3.99 -9.84
CA HIS A 53 -6.30 -3.85 -11.25
C HIS A 53 -7.43 -3.26 -12.10
N ARG A 54 -8.64 -3.22 -11.60
CA ARG A 54 -9.81 -2.71 -12.30
C ARG A 54 -9.69 -1.21 -12.57
N LYS A 55 -10.17 -0.77 -13.75
CA LYS A 55 -10.37 0.66 -14.04
C LYS A 55 -11.41 1.26 -13.10
N GLY A 56 -11.12 2.45 -12.58
CA GLY A 56 -12.05 3.19 -11.73
C GLY A 56 -12.10 2.72 -10.28
N THR A 57 -11.20 1.84 -9.83
CA THR A 57 -11.05 1.52 -8.41
C THR A 57 -10.68 2.80 -7.64
N ASN A 58 -11.45 3.10 -6.59
CA ASN A 58 -11.31 4.35 -5.86
C ASN A 58 -10.25 4.26 -4.73
N ARG A 59 -9.91 5.43 -4.16
CA ARG A 59 -8.90 5.54 -3.10
C ARG A 59 -9.25 4.71 -1.84
N ALA A 60 -10.53 4.68 -1.45
CA ALA A 60 -10.95 3.91 -0.28
C ALA A 60 -10.69 2.41 -0.46
N SER A 61 -10.89 1.88 -1.68
CA SER A 61 -10.55 0.49 -2.03
C SER A 61 -9.04 0.21 -1.89
N TYR A 62 -8.18 1.12 -2.37
CA TYR A 62 -6.73 0.96 -2.21
C TYR A 62 -6.30 1.01 -0.74
N GLN A 63 -6.93 1.85 0.09
CA GLN A 63 -6.65 1.91 1.53
C GLN A 63 -6.96 0.58 2.25
N VAL A 64 -8.03 -0.10 1.87
CA VAL A 64 -8.32 -1.44 2.38
C VAL A 64 -7.31 -2.45 1.86
N ALA A 65 -7.06 -2.42 0.57
CA ALA A 65 -6.23 -3.41 -0.10
C ALA A 65 -4.77 -3.44 0.38
N VAL A 66 -4.17 -2.29 0.71
CA VAL A 66 -2.79 -2.25 1.26
C VAL A 66 -2.67 -2.92 2.64
N ASN A 67 -3.80 -3.22 3.29
CA ASN A 67 -3.86 -3.95 4.55
C ASN A 67 -4.29 -5.42 4.39
N CYS A 68 -4.72 -5.81 3.19
CA CYS A 68 -5.27 -7.15 2.93
C CYS A 68 -4.44 -7.97 1.95
N TYR A 69 -3.63 -7.31 1.12
CA TYR A 69 -2.83 -7.97 0.09
C TYR A 69 -1.34 -7.77 0.36
N ASP A 70 -0.59 -8.84 0.19
CA ASP A 70 0.86 -8.83 0.32
C ASP A 70 1.52 -8.18 -0.89
N ARG A 71 2.69 -7.60 -0.65
CA ARG A 71 3.60 -7.04 -1.65
C ARG A 71 4.86 -7.89 -1.70
N LEU A 72 5.60 -7.83 -2.78
CA LEU A 72 6.92 -8.48 -2.84
C LEU A 72 7.87 -7.89 -1.79
N VAL A 73 7.89 -6.55 -1.70
CA VAL A 73 8.71 -5.77 -0.77
C VAL A 73 7.90 -4.61 -0.23
N SER A 74 8.27 -4.12 0.94
CA SER A 74 7.71 -2.92 1.56
C SER A 74 8.77 -1.87 1.87
N PHE A 75 8.33 -0.67 2.19
CA PHE A 75 9.22 0.29 2.82
C PHE A 75 9.37 -0.02 4.30
N GLY A 76 10.57 0.19 4.83
CA GLY A 76 10.81 0.09 6.27
C GLY A 76 10.01 1.13 7.06
N THR A 77 10.11 1.06 8.37
CA THR A 77 9.45 1.99 9.27
C THR A 77 10.47 2.75 10.12
N LYS A 78 10.11 3.97 10.54
CA LYS A 78 10.84 4.82 11.48
C LYS A 78 9.87 5.51 12.41
N GLU A 79 10.37 5.93 13.56
CA GLU A 79 9.59 6.75 14.50
C GLU A 79 9.24 8.12 13.88
N ALA A 80 7.98 8.51 14.02
CA ALA A 80 7.50 9.81 13.58
C ALA A 80 7.62 10.85 14.70
N PRO A 81 7.86 12.13 14.38
CA PRO A 81 7.79 13.21 15.36
C PRO A 81 6.40 13.23 16.04
N GLY A 82 6.38 13.08 17.36
CA GLY A 82 5.13 13.02 18.14
C GLY A 82 4.63 11.63 18.46
N GLY A 83 5.44 10.60 18.18
CA GLY A 83 5.15 9.19 18.45
C GLY A 83 4.41 8.48 17.29
N GLY A 84 4.45 7.15 17.32
CA GLY A 84 3.94 6.31 16.26
C GLY A 84 4.98 6.01 15.17
N LEU A 85 4.58 5.20 14.18
CA LEU A 85 5.45 4.77 13.09
C LEU A 85 5.08 5.50 11.78
N SER A 86 6.09 5.80 10.99
CA SER A 86 5.99 6.33 9.63
C SER A 86 6.84 5.49 8.69
N TYR A 87 6.53 5.49 7.39
CA TYR A 87 7.37 4.82 6.41
C TYR A 87 8.74 5.48 6.31
N ASP A 88 9.77 4.64 6.26
CA ASP A 88 11.12 5.04 5.90
C ASP A 88 11.37 4.67 4.44
N TYR A 89 11.21 5.64 3.55
CA TYR A 89 11.38 5.45 2.10
C TYR A 89 12.83 5.21 1.67
N SER A 90 13.78 5.32 2.59
CA SER A 90 15.18 5.00 2.32
C SER A 90 15.52 3.52 2.50
N LYS A 91 14.60 2.75 3.07
CA LYS A 91 14.77 1.32 3.34
C LYS A 91 13.72 0.51 2.59
N ILE A 92 14.16 -0.58 1.98
CA ILE A 92 13.29 -1.61 1.41
C ILE A 92 13.44 -2.87 2.26
N GLU A 93 12.33 -3.42 2.67
CA GLU A 93 12.26 -4.60 3.53
C GLU A 93 11.55 -5.76 2.83
N PRO A 94 11.97 -7.01 3.11
CA PRO A 94 11.32 -8.22 2.59
C PRO A 94 9.88 -8.34 3.10
N GLU A 95 8.93 -8.61 2.18
CA GLU A 95 7.55 -8.95 2.55
C GLU A 95 7.19 -10.35 2.01
N LEU A 96 6.60 -10.51 0.83
CA LEU A 96 6.39 -11.82 0.20
C LEU A 96 7.70 -12.37 -0.38
N ALA A 97 8.55 -11.53 -0.94
CA ALA A 97 9.90 -11.93 -1.31
C ALA A 97 10.82 -11.96 -0.09
N GLU A 98 11.61 -13.02 0.07
CA GLU A 98 12.64 -13.10 1.10
C GLU A 98 13.92 -12.36 0.71
N SER A 99 14.19 -12.26 -0.61
CA SER A 99 15.36 -11.59 -1.16
C SER A 99 15.14 -11.19 -2.62
N TRP A 100 16.02 -10.32 -3.12
CA TRP A 100 16.06 -9.93 -4.54
C TRP A 100 17.47 -9.63 -4.98
N SER A 101 17.71 -9.72 -6.29
CA SER A 101 18.98 -9.38 -6.91
C SER A 101 18.76 -8.67 -8.24
N VAL A 102 19.68 -7.75 -8.58
CA VAL A 102 19.72 -7.08 -9.86
C VAL A 102 20.87 -7.65 -10.65
N ALA A 103 20.66 -8.04 -11.90
CA ALA A 103 21.74 -8.51 -12.77
C ALA A 103 22.74 -7.39 -13.08
N ASP A 104 23.99 -7.73 -13.43
CA ASP A 104 25.08 -6.78 -13.65
C ASP A 104 24.79 -5.76 -14.76
N ASP A 105 24.00 -6.17 -15.77
CA ASP A 105 23.53 -5.28 -16.84
C ASP A 105 22.44 -4.31 -16.37
N GLY A 106 21.88 -4.53 -15.18
CA GLY A 106 20.80 -3.74 -14.60
C GLY A 106 19.45 -3.93 -15.28
N LEU A 107 19.29 -4.90 -16.18
CA LEU A 107 18.07 -5.09 -16.96
C LEU A 107 17.14 -6.15 -16.36
N LYS A 108 17.65 -7.02 -15.51
CA LYS A 108 16.89 -8.11 -14.90
C LYS A 108 16.88 -7.96 -13.38
N LEU A 109 15.69 -7.95 -12.77
CA LEU A 109 15.48 -8.01 -11.32
C LEU A 109 14.84 -9.36 -11.00
N THR A 110 15.45 -10.11 -10.12
CA THR A 110 14.98 -11.42 -9.71
C THR A 110 14.57 -11.36 -8.23
N PHE A 111 13.37 -11.84 -7.93
CA PHE A 111 12.85 -11.99 -6.58
C PHE A 111 12.81 -13.46 -6.21
N LYS A 112 13.18 -13.77 -4.99
CA LYS A 112 12.98 -15.09 -4.38
C LYS A 112 11.87 -14.99 -3.35
N LEU A 113 10.83 -15.81 -3.50
CA LEU A 113 9.67 -15.80 -2.62
C LEU A 113 9.96 -16.60 -1.34
N LYS A 114 9.28 -16.24 -0.25
CA LYS A 114 9.28 -17.02 0.99
C LYS A 114 8.65 -18.38 0.77
N LYS A 115 9.33 -19.44 1.18
CA LYS A 115 8.89 -20.84 1.00
C LYS A 115 7.61 -21.20 1.74
N ASN A 116 7.31 -20.51 2.81
CA ASN A 116 6.15 -20.72 3.68
C ASN A 116 5.00 -19.75 3.43
N ALA A 117 5.04 -19.00 2.32
CA ALA A 117 3.95 -18.12 1.94
C ALA A 117 2.73 -18.93 1.49
N THR A 118 1.58 -18.63 2.08
CA THR A 118 0.31 -19.30 1.76
C THR A 118 -0.80 -18.27 1.60
N PHE A 119 -1.77 -18.59 0.76
CA PHE A 119 -3.05 -17.90 0.72
C PHE A 119 -3.86 -18.16 2.01
N TRP A 120 -4.96 -17.43 2.16
CA TRP A 120 -5.86 -17.56 3.32
C TRP A 120 -6.50 -18.96 3.48
N ASP A 121 -6.59 -19.72 2.39
CA ASP A 121 -7.11 -21.10 2.36
C ASP A 121 -6.03 -22.16 2.62
N GLY A 122 -4.78 -21.74 2.85
CA GLY A 122 -3.63 -22.60 3.10
C GLY A 122 -2.92 -23.09 1.84
N THR A 123 -3.38 -22.77 0.63
CA THR A 123 -2.66 -23.10 -0.60
C THR A 123 -1.35 -22.32 -0.68
N LYS A 124 -0.30 -22.92 -1.25
CA LYS A 124 1.02 -22.29 -1.38
C LYS A 124 0.96 -21.16 -2.41
N VAL A 125 1.58 -20.03 -2.09
CA VAL A 125 1.81 -18.95 -3.06
C VAL A 125 3.02 -19.30 -3.91
N THR A 126 2.89 -19.20 -5.23
CA THR A 126 3.93 -19.49 -6.21
C THR A 126 4.34 -18.27 -7.01
N ALA A 127 5.49 -18.33 -7.67
CA ALA A 127 5.94 -17.29 -8.57
C ALA A 127 5.00 -17.13 -9.79
N GLU A 128 4.27 -18.18 -10.18
CA GLU A 128 3.26 -18.09 -11.24
C GLU A 128 2.06 -17.23 -10.81
N ASP A 129 1.63 -17.31 -9.53
CA ASP A 129 0.56 -16.46 -8.98
C ASP A 129 0.98 -14.99 -8.98
N VAL A 130 2.24 -14.73 -8.62
CA VAL A 130 2.80 -13.38 -8.64
C VAL A 130 2.91 -12.87 -10.08
N LYS A 131 3.40 -13.69 -10.99
CA LYS A 131 3.46 -13.38 -12.44
C LYS A 131 2.08 -13.05 -12.97
N TRP A 132 1.09 -13.88 -12.69
CA TRP A 132 -0.30 -13.62 -13.09
C TRP A 132 -0.80 -12.25 -12.62
N SER A 133 -0.48 -11.86 -11.39
CA SER A 133 -0.84 -10.56 -10.84
C SER A 133 -0.19 -9.40 -11.63
N PHE A 134 1.08 -9.53 -12.01
CA PHE A 134 1.76 -8.52 -12.82
C PHE A 134 1.25 -8.48 -14.26
N ASP A 135 1.03 -9.65 -14.88
CA ASP A 135 0.47 -9.74 -16.23
C ASP A 135 -0.90 -9.05 -16.29
N ARG A 136 -1.71 -9.29 -15.28
CA ARG A 136 -3.01 -8.65 -15.15
C ARG A 136 -2.88 -7.14 -14.90
N ALA A 137 -1.94 -6.72 -14.06
CA ALA A 137 -1.71 -5.30 -13.77
C ALA A 137 -1.35 -4.50 -15.03
N VAL A 138 -0.52 -5.03 -15.94
CA VAL A 138 -0.17 -4.33 -17.19
C VAL A 138 -1.27 -4.40 -18.24
N SER A 139 -2.15 -5.41 -18.20
CA SER A 139 -3.14 -5.70 -19.25
C SER A 139 -4.48 -5.01 -19.03
N VAL A 140 -4.99 -4.94 -17.79
CA VAL A 140 -6.37 -4.46 -17.49
C VAL A 140 -6.52 -2.94 -17.65
N GLY A 141 -5.43 -2.18 -17.49
CA GLY A 141 -5.41 -0.73 -17.76
C GLY A 141 -6.01 0.12 -16.62
N GLY A 142 -6.07 -0.38 -15.40
CA GLY A 142 -6.35 0.40 -14.19
C GLY A 142 -5.15 1.22 -13.71
N PHE A 143 -5.21 1.78 -12.50
CA PHE A 143 -4.13 2.59 -11.93
C PHE A 143 -2.78 1.86 -11.87
N PRO A 144 -2.69 0.58 -11.46
CA PRO A 144 -1.44 -0.17 -11.52
C PRO A 144 -0.80 -0.23 -12.91
N SER A 145 -1.60 -0.33 -13.97
CA SER A 145 -1.08 -0.30 -15.34
C SER A 145 -0.37 1.01 -15.68
N VAL A 146 -0.90 2.13 -15.19
CA VAL A 146 -0.26 3.46 -15.38
C VAL A 146 1.07 3.53 -14.64
N GLN A 147 1.13 3.03 -13.41
CA GLN A 147 2.36 2.98 -12.63
C GLN A 147 3.42 2.07 -13.26
N MET A 148 3.02 0.88 -13.72
CA MET A 148 3.91 -0.05 -14.39
C MET A 148 4.49 0.54 -15.69
N LYS A 149 3.66 1.22 -16.49
CA LYS A 149 4.09 1.91 -17.71
C LYS A 149 5.10 3.01 -17.44
N ALA A 150 4.93 3.78 -16.38
CA ALA A 150 5.91 4.79 -15.96
C ALA A 150 7.28 4.17 -15.65
N GLY A 151 7.30 2.92 -15.17
CA GLY A 151 8.51 2.11 -14.98
C GLY A 151 8.96 1.32 -16.21
N GLY A 152 8.36 1.53 -17.39
CA GLY A 152 8.72 0.81 -18.62
C GLY A 152 8.18 -0.63 -18.68
N LEU A 153 7.29 -1.01 -17.77
CA LEU A 153 6.68 -2.34 -17.73
C LEU A 153 5.31 -2.24 -18.39
N VAL A 154 5.21 -2.77 -19.59
CA VAL A 154 4.04 -2.56 -20.47
C VAL A 154 3.45 -3.86 -21.02
N LYS A 155 4.16 -4.98 -20.87
CA LYS A 155 3.80 -6.27 -21.47
C LYS A 155 3.98 -7.42 -20.47
N PRO A 156 3.10 -8.45 -20.51
CA PRO A 156 3.23 -9.66 -19.71
C PRO A 156 4.56 -10.40 -19.89
N GLU A 157 5.12 -10.39 -21.08
CA GLU A 157 6.38 -11.08 -21.41
C GLU A 157 7.60 -10.53 -20.66
N GLN A 158 7.43 -9.41 -19.95
CA GLN A 158 8.48 -8.83 -19.10
C GLN A 158 8.53 -9.47 -17.71
N PHE A 159 7.60 -10.37 -17.40
CA PHE A 159 7.54 -11.12 -16.15
C PHE A 159 7.65 -12.60 -16.43
N GLU A 160 8.51 -13.28 -15.69
CA GLU A 160 8.80 -14.70 -15.88
C GLU A 160 8.81 -15.40 -14.51
N ALA A 161 8.01 -16.44 -14.35
CA ALA A 161 8.17 -17.40 -13.26
C ALA A 161 9.24 -18.41 -13.69
N VAL A 162 10.41 -18.32 -13.07
CA VAL A 162 11.56 -19.18 -13.39
C VAL A 162 11.37 -20.58 -12.80
N ASP A 163 10.85 -20.60 -11.57
CA ASP A 163 10.43 -21.77 -10.83
C ASP A 163 9.31 -21.37 -9.83
N ASP A 164 8.86 -22.29 -8.99
CA ASP A 164 7.78 -22.03 -8.03
C ASP A 164 8.07 -20.90 -7.05
N GLU A 165 9.33 -20.59 -6.78
CA GLU A 165 9.76 -19.63 -5.77
C GLU A 165 10.48 -18.40 -6.38
N THR A 166 10.76 -18.42 -7.68
CA THR A 166 11.62 -17.41 -8.32
C THR A 166 10.88 -16.66 -9.43
N LEU A 167 10.66 -15.37 -9.23
CA LEU A 167 10.12 -14.47 -10.23
C LEU A 167 11.21 -13.57 -10.81
N SER A 168 11.25 -13.44 -12.12
CA SER A 168 12.10 -12.49 -12.84
C SER A 168 11.30 -11.40 -13.50
N ARG A 169 11.86 -10.19 -13.53
CA ARG A 169 11.32 -9.04 -14.24
C ARG A 169 12.40 -8.43 -15.14
N ILE A 170 12.06 -8.21 -16.41
CA ILE A 170 12.99 -7.71 -17.43
C ILE A 170 12.60 -6.29 -17.83
N TRP A 171 13.55 -5.35 -17.79
CA TRP A 171 13.39 -3.99 -18.30
C TRP A 171 13.79 -3.87 -19.77
N PRO A 172 13.05 -3.09 -20.57
CA PRO A 172 13.35 -2.94 -21.99
C PRO A 172 14.62 -2.11 -22.27
N CYS A 173 15.07 -1.30 -21.30
CA CYS A 173 16.30 -0.52 -21.46
C CYS A 173 16.89 -0.06 -20.11
N ARG A 174 18.18 0.24 -20.13
CA ARG A 174 19.00 0.63 -18.97
C ARG A 174 18.66 2.03 -18.40
N SER A 175 18.02 2.90 -19.17
CA SER A 175 17.82 4.31 -18.83
C SER A 175 16.90 4.52 -17.61
N LEU A 176 16.01 3.57 -17.31
CA LEU A 176 15.09 3.68 -16.17
C LEU A 176 15.71 3.23 -14.86
N LEU A 177 16.77 2.43 -14.89
CA LEU A 177 17.47 1.96 -13.69
C LEU A 177 18.46 2.99 -13.13
N SER A 178 18.89 3.97 -13.93
CA SER A 178 19.75 5.05 -13.43
C SER A 178 19.08 5.89 -12.36
N LEU A 179 17.74 5.89 -12.32
CA LEU A 179 16.95 6.54 -11.27
C LEU A 179 16.80 5.69 -9.99
N THR A 180 17.09 4.39 -10.08
CA THR A 180 16.99 3.44 -8.96
C THR A 180 18.35 3.01 -8.40
N GLN A 181 19.45 3.63 -8.85
CA GLN A 181 20.83 3.27 -8.54
C GLN A 181 21.26 3.54 -7.08
N LYS A 182 20.30 3.72 -6.16
CA LYS A 182 20.52 3.71 -4.71
C LYS A 182 19.58 2.71 -4.03
N TRP A 183 19.56 1.50 -4.57
CA TRP A 183 19.05 0.39 -3.79
C TRP A 183 20.20 -0.10 -2.92
N PRO A 184 20.00 -0.23 -1.59
CA PRO A 184 21.01 -0.75 -0.69
C PRO A 184 21.37 -2.19 -1.02
#